data_946018466485b761e627618f1b00185c
#
_entry.id   946018466485b761e627618f1b00185c
#
_cell.length_a   1.000
_cell.length_b   1.000
_cell.length_c   1.000
_cell.angle_alpha   90.00
_cell.angle_beta   90.00
_cell.angle_gamma   90.00
#
_symmetry.space_group_name_H-M   'P 1'
#
loop_
_entity.id
_entity.type
_entity.pdbx_description
1 polymer ?
#
loop_
_entity_poly.entity_id
_entity_poly.type
_entity_poly.pdbx_seq_one_letter_code
_entity_poly.pdbx_strand_id
1 'polypeptide(L)'
;MTLRKISNHWRAAAGLGLALILAPGVTGGGAALAGDGFNFGGIFGGASDQTAYTAEIFVASTRKGGTHSTELTPGAKARFSLDYISVPPDHRPGAIELPAIGGPNPDHHFTLSQHSQLDEDEFREQIAAHVSGRVGSNRDVLIYVHGFNTSLEEARFRLAQLVVDAKFGGVAVLFTWPSKAALLAYGADKESATASRDAYLNLLNDLADTPGIGRIHILAHSMGTWLTMETLRGEALAGTPDLHGKLGNVMLAAPDIDLSVFKQQITHLDPSHFSVYVSKDDRALQVSAGIQGDRRLGALDPGSDHDRDLIESLGIGVYDISDLGTNLIGHDNYTNAPQVVRQIGKRRESDDTQAVIDAGADRTPHPPAGQITTGDLPAPEAPAAQAAPAVAAAPGKE
;
A
#
# COMPACT_ATOMS: atom_id res chain seq x y z
N MET A 1 32.78 47.57 -2.15
CA MET A 1 32.19 47.01 -3.40
C MET A 1 30.79 46.53 -3.06
N THR A 2 29.80 47.20 -3.60
CA THR A 2 28.43 47.33 -3.08
C THR A 2 27.54 46.23 -3.58
N LEU A 3 26.85 45.51 -2.66
CA LEU A 3 25.81 44.53 -2.98
C LEU A 3 24.47 45.25 -3.22
N ARG A 4 23.89 45.10 -4.39
CA ARG A 4 22.53 45.58 -4.73
C ARG A 4 21.50 44.58 -4.30
N LYS A 5 20.57 45.05 -3.47
CA LYS A 5 19.24 44.44 -3.20
C LYS A 5 18.37 44.59 -4.44
N ILE A 6 17.69 43.49 -4.83
CA ILE A 6 16.57 43.54 -5.77
C ILE A 6 15.32 43.10 -4.98
N SER A 7 14.42 44.07 -4.81
CA SER A 7 13.10 43.90 -4.24
C SER A 7 12.11 43.68 -5.38
N ASN A 8 11.31 42.62 -5.34
CA ASN A 8 10.15 42.48 -6.20
C ASN A 8 8.85 42.53 -5.38
N HIS A 9 8.14 43.65 -5.56
CA HIS A 9 6.74 43.81 -5.16
C HIS A 9 5.82 43.16 -6.17
N TRP A 10 4.90 42.33 -5.68
CA TRP A 10 3.64 42.09 -6.37
C TRP A 10 2.46 42.37 -5.42
N ARG A 11 1.60 43.30 -5.86
CA ARG A 11 0.46 43.81 -5.12
C ARG A 11 -0.76 42.92 -5.34
N ALA A 12 -1.51 42.77 -4.24
CA ALA A 12 -2.81 42.19 -4.18
C ALA A 12 -3.86 43.02 -4.96
N ALA A 13 -4.83 42.36 -5.56
CA ALA A 13 -6.11 42.95 -5.92
C ALA A 13 -7.22 42.19 -5.20
N ALA A 14 -7.91 42.89 -4.35
CA ALA A 14 -9.11 42.46 -3.65
C ALA A 14 -10.34 42.66 -4.54
N GLY A 15 -11.26 41.70 -4.55
CA GLY A 15 -12.59 41.83 -5.12
C GLY A 15 -13.61 41.23 -4.15
N LEU A 16 -14.35 42.11 -3.45
CA LEU A 16 -15.52 41.78 -2.64
C LEU A 16 -16.69 41.35 -3.52
N GLY A 17 -17.38 40.30 -3.11
CA GLY A 17 -18.70 39.96 -3.60
C GLY A 17 -19.50 39.27 -2.50
N LEU A 18 -20.24 40.06 -1.75
CA LEU A 18 -21.16 39.64 -0.69
C LEU A 18 -22.53 39.30 -1.31
N ALA A 19 -23.05 38.09 -1.07
CA ALA A 19 -24.47 37.82 -1.24
C ALA A 19 -24.98 36.91 -0.11
N LEU A 20 -25.70 37.52 0.81
CA LEU A 20 -26.55 36.86 1.79
C LEU A 20 -27.81 36.32 1.11
N ILE A 21 -28.19 35.09 1.39
CA ILE A 21 -29.58 34.64 1.30
C ILE A 21 -29.91 33.80 2.53
N LEU A 22 -30.98 34.23 3.21
CA LEU A 22 -31.55 33.71 4.45
C LEU A 22 -32.26 32.38 4.26
N ALA A 23 -32.24 31.57 5.32
CA ALA A 23 -33.02 30.37 5.54
C ALA A 23 -34.54 30.65 5.64
N PRO A 24 -35.36 29.59 5.63
CA PRO A 24 -36.10 29.27 6.85
C PRO A 24 -36.04 27.80 7.26
N GLY A 25 -36.09 27.61 8.57
CA GLY A 25 -36.05 26.34 9.25
C GLY A 25 -37.32 25.49 9.07
N VAL A 26 -37.15 24.20 9.30
CA VAL A 26 -38.23 23.26 9.69
C VAL A 26 -37.68 22.36 10.80
N THR A 27 -38.46 22.35 11.86
CA THR A 27 -38.34 21.54 13.08
C THR A 27 -38.76 20.09 12.84
N GLY A 28 -38.08 19.16 13.51
CA GLY A 28 -38.77 18.01 14.07
C GLY A 28 -38.40 16.62 13.50
N GLY A 29 -38.03 15.74 14.41
CA GLY A 29 -38.19 14.29 14.24
C GLY A 29 -36.92 13.48 14.38
N GLY A 30 -36.68 12.98 15.60
CA GLY A 30 -35.67 11.92 15.79
C GLY A 30 -36.04 10.66 15.03
N ALA A 31 -35.09 10.13 14.31
CA ALA A 31 -35.14 8.78 13.78
C ALA A 31 -33.85 8.05 14.15
N ALA A 32 -34.04 6.92 14.80
CA ALA A 32 -32.99 5.99 15.15
C ALA A 32 -32.19 5.62 13.90
N LEU A 33 -30.87 5.73 13.96
CA LEU A 33 -29.97 5.21 12.95
C LEU A 33 -29.94 3.68 13.11
N ALA A 34 -30.79 3.01 12.35
CA ALA A 34 -30.61 1.60 12.03
C ALA A 34 -29.41 1.52 11.09
N GLY A 35 -28.35 0.82 11.50
CA GLY A 35 -27.19 0.59 10.66
C GLY A 35 -27.56 -0.22 9.44
N ASP A 36 -27.52 0.38 8.28
CA ASP A 36 -27.55 -0.34 7.02
C ASP A 36 -26.20 -1.04 6.84
N GLY A 37 -26.20 -2.36 7.15
CA GLY A 37 -25.12 -3.26 6.84
C GLY A 37 -24.85 -3.22 5.34
N PHE A 38 -23.66 -2.78 4.94
CA PHE A 38 -23.23 -2.82 3.55
C PHE A 38 -23.21 -4.28 3.05
N ASN A 39 -24.13 -4.57 2.15
CA ASN A 39 -24.31 -5.89 1.56
C ASN A 39 -23.29 -6.10 0.41
N PHE A 40 -22.24 -6.85 0.69
CA PHE A 40 -21.22 -7.25 -0.30
C PHE A 40 -21.73 -8.32 -1.31
N GLY A 41 -23.02 -8.66 -1.30
CA GLY A 41 -23.62 -9.75 -2.09
C GLY A 41 -24.08 -9.41 -3.50
N GLY A 42 -23.81 -8.22 -4.06
CA GLY A 42 -24.48 -7.71 -5.27
C GLY A 42 -23.64 -7.54 -6.54
N ILE A 43 -22.53 -8.23 -6.75
CA ILE A 43 -21.70 -8.05 -7.96
C ILE A 43 -21.65 -9.30 -8.85
N PHE A 44 -22.80 -9.87 -9.20
CA PHE A 44 -22.96 -10.75 -10.36
C PHE A 44 -24.34 -10.55 -10.98
N GLY A 45 -24.48 -9.55 -11.84
CA GLY A 45 -25.71 -9.33 -12.61
C GLY A 45 -25.53 -8.10 -13.47
N GLY A 46 -25.36 -8.30 -14.80
CA GLY A 46 -25.07 -7.26 -15.75
C GLY A 46 -26.15 -6.19 -15.87
N ALA A 47 -25.71 -4.97 -15.78
CA ALA A 47 -26.13 -3.75 -16.47
C ALA A 47 -25.15 -2.67 -15.99
N SER A 48 -24.66 -1.84 -16.87
CA SER A 48 -23.65 -0.81 -16.64
C SER A 48 -24.16 0.33 -15.76
N ASP A 49 -24.27 0.08 -14.46
CA ASP A 49 -24.31 1.14 -13.46
C ASP A 49 -22.89 1.23 -12.90
N GLN A 50 -22.05 2.04 -13.57
CA GLN A 50 -20.66 2.29 -13.17
C GLN A 50 -20.69 3.25 -11.98
N THR A 51 -20.99 2.75 -10.81
CA THR A 51 -20.82 3.49 -9.56
C THR A 51 -19.34 3.47 -9.19
N ALA A 52 -18.80 4.65 -8.86
CA ALA A 52 -17.44 4.76 -8.33
C ALA A 52 -17.27 3.84 -7.12
N TYR A 53 -16.17 3.09 -7.09
CA TYR A 53 -15.84 2.28 -5.93
C TYR A 53 -15.22 3.18 -4.84
N THR A 54 -15.60 2.97 -3.57
CA THR A 54 -15.00 3.70 -2.44
C THR A 54 -14.13 2.75 -1.63
N ALA A 55 -12.83 3.03 -1.56
CA ALA A 55 -11.90 2.33 -0.69
C ALA A 55 -11.85 3.00 0.68
N GLU A 56 -12.07 2.23 1.75
CA GLU A 56 -11.87 2.66 3.13
C GLU A 56 -10.44 2.38 3.55
N ILE A 57 -9.75 3.39 4.08
CA ILE A 57 -8.35 3.30 4.49
C ILE A 57 -8.20 3.89 5.89
N PHE A 58 -7.78 3.07 6.83
CA PHE A 58 -7.29 3.53 8.12
C PHE A 58 -5.88 4.09 7.97
N VAL A 59 -5.61 5.25 8.55
CA VAL A 59 -4.31 5.90 8.42
C VAL A 59 -3.70 6.14 9.79
N ALA A 60 -2.47 5.67 9.98
CA ALA A 60 -1.61 6.02 11.11
C ALA A 60 -0.43 6.85 10.58
N SER A 61 -0.33 8.11 11.01
CA SER A 61 0.60 9.09 10.46
C SER A 61 1.44 9.77 11.51
N THR A 62 2.75 9.77 11.37
CA THR A 62 3.67 10.58 12.19
C THR A 62 3.88 11.99 11.64
N ARG A 63 3.16 12.41 10.60
CA ARG A 63 3.16 13.78 10.06
C ARG A 63 2.49 14.74 11.04
N LYS A 64 3.08 15.92 11.27
CA LYS A 64 2.61 16.92 12.26
C LYS A 64 1.20 17.45 11.99
N GLY A 65 0.71 17.38 10.81
CA GLY A 65 -0.65 17.80 10.42
C GLY A 65 -0.73 18.21 8.97
N GLY A 66 -1.95 18.15 8.43
CA GLY A 66 -2.22 18.49 7.04
C GLY A 66 -1.59 17.53 6.02
N THR A 67 -2.19 17.48 4.85
CA THR A 67 -1.80 16.54 3.77
C THR A 67 -0.38 16.81 3.25
N HIS A 68 0.07 18.05 3.29
CA HIS A 68 1.38 18.48 2.78
C HIS A 68 2.46 18.63 3.86
N SER A 69 2.17 18.26 5.11
CA SER A 69 3.16 18.37 6.18
C SER A 69 4.33 17.42 5.96
N THR A 70 5.53 17.96 6.02
CA THR A 70 6.80 17.23 5.96
C THR A 70 7.53 17.22 7.30
N GLU A 71 6.84 17.61 8.37
CA GLU A 71 7.39 17.63 9.74
C GLU A 71 6.82 16.46 10.55
N LEU A 72 7.63 15.94 11.46
CA LEU A 72 7.22 14.96 12.46
C LEU A 72 6.30 15.58 13.52
N THR A 73 5.37 14.79 14.04
CA THR A 73 4.66 15.11 15.28
C THR A 73 5.64 15.21 16.45
N PRO A 74 5.32 15.94 17.50
CA PRO A 74 6.13 15.92 18.73
C PRO A 74 6.28 14.48 19.24
N GLY A 75 7.54 14.05 19.45
CA GLY A 75 7.86 12.68 19.87
C GLY A 75 7.53 11.60 18.82
N ALA A 76 7.37 12.01 17.55
CA ALA A 76 7.00 11.14 16.43
C ALA A 76 5.76 10.25 16.69
N LYS A 77 4.82 10.69 17.53
CA LYS A 77 3.58 9.96 17.82
C LYS A 77 2.68 9.87 16.59
N ALA A 78 2.02 8.73 16.41
CA ALA A 78 1.03 8.57 15.36
C ALA A 78 -0.21 9.43 15.62
N ARG A 79 -0.82 9.91 14.53
CA ARG A 79 -2.16 10.49 14.46
C ARG A 79 -2.99 9.58 13.59
N PHE A 80 -4.25 9.41 13.95
CA PHE A 80 -5.09 8.42 13.29
C PHE A 80 -6.23 9.10 12.51
N SER A 81 -6.63 8.48 11.42
CA SER A 81 -7.82 8.87 10.66
C SER A 81 -8.43 7.68 9.93
N LEU A 82 -9.69 7.83 9.54
CA LEU A 82 -10.36 7.00 8.56
C LEU A 82 -10.63 7.85 7.32
N ASP A 83 -10.12 7.40 6.20
CA ASP A 83 -10.16 8.09 4.92
C ASP A 83 -10.92 7.26 3.89
N TYR A 84 -11.82 7.91 3.15
CA TYR A 84 -12.57 7.29 2.06
C TYR A 84 -12.04 7.81 0.73
N ILE A 85 -11.53 6.90 -0.09
CA ILE A 85 -10.96 7.23 -1.40
C ILE A 85 -11.92 6.75 -2.49
N SER A 86 -12.42 7.70 -3.28
CA SER A 86 -13.19 7.38 -4.48
C SER A 86 -12.23 6.95 -5.59
N VAL A 87 -12.48 5.76 -6.14
CA VAL A 87 -11.78 5.19 -7.30
C VAL A 87 -12.69 5.34 -8.51
N PRO A 88 -12.20 5.94 -9.62
CA PRO A 88 -13.06 6.23 -10.75
C PRO A 88 -13.63 4.97 -11.42
N PRO A 89 -14.83 5.02 -12.02
CA PRO A 89 -15.44 3.86 -12.68
C PRO A 89 -14.62 3.29 -13.85
N ASP A 90 -13.84 4.13 -14.52
CA ASP A 90 -12.95 3.77 -15.63
C ASP A 90 -11.52 3.44 -15.20
N HIS A 91 -11.32 3.16 -13.88
CA HIS A 91 -10.03 2.78 -13.32
C HIS A 91 -9.38 1.60 -14.05
N ARG A 92 -8.09 1.73 -14.31
CA ARG A 92 -7.27 0.68 -14.92
C ARG A 92 -6.29 0.10 -13.89
N PRO A 93 -6.27 -1.22 -13.72
CA PRO A 93 -5.36 -1.86 -12.76
C PRO A 93 -3.92 -1.37 -12.91
N GLY A 94 -3.29 -1.04 -11.77
CA GLY A 94 -1.94 -0.51 -11.69
C GLY A 94 -1.83 1.01 -11.85
N ALA A 95 -2.82 1.68 -12.40
CA ALA A 95 -2.82 3.13 -12.58
C ALA A 95 -3.32 3.86 -11.31
N ILE A 96 -2.97 5.13 -11.20
CA ILE A 96 -3.65 6.10 -10.33
C ILE A 96 -4.02 7.26 -11.24
N GLU A 97 -5.30 7.37 -11.56
CA GLU A 97 -5.81 8.42 -12.42
C GLU A 97 -5.84 9.73 -11.65
N LEU A 98 -4.97 10.67 -12.06
CA LEU A 98 -4.85 12.01 -11.49
C LEU A 98 -5.16 13.08 -12.55
N PRO A 99 -5.70 14.25 -12.17
CA PRO A 99 -5.97 15.32 -13.10
C PRO A 99 -4.66 15.89 -13.67
N ALA A 100 -4.53 15.93 -15.00
CA ALA A 100 -3.41 16.61 -15.64
C ALA A 100 -3.57 18.13 -15.62
N ILE A 101 -4.81 18.63 -15.69
CA ILE A 101 -5.18 20.06 -15.68
C ILE A 101 -6.53 20.17 -14.96
N GLY A 102 -6.69 21.19 -14.13
CA GLY A 102 -7.95 21.45 -13.42
C GLY A 102 -8.03 20.77 -12.05
N GLY A 103 -9.21 20.75 -11.46
CA GLY A 103 -9.48 20.10 -10.19
C GLY A 103 -9.77 18.59 -10.35
N PRO A 104 -9.68 17.80 -9.26
CA PRO A 104 -10.03 16.40 -9.31
C PRO A 104 -11.52 16.20 -9.62
N ASN A 105 -11.82 15.18 -10.45
CA ASN A 105 -13.17 14.74 -10.76
C ASN A 105 -13.30 13.26 -10.36
N PRO A 106 -14.17 12.89 -9.42
CA PRO A 106 -14.30 11.51 -8.94
C PRO A 106 -14.76 10.51 -10.02
N ASP A 107 -15.34 10.98 -11.12
CA ASP A 107 -15.73 10.12 -12.25
C ASP A 107 -14.53 9.66 -13.09
N HIS A 108 -13.38 10.34 -12.98
CA HIS A 108 -12.18 10.08 -13.77
C HIS A 108 -10.88 10.05 -12.98
N HIS A 109 -10.91 10.43 -11.70
CA HIS A 109 -9.71 10.56 -10.89
C HIS A 109 -9.90 9.97 -9.50
N PHE A 110 -8.81 9.46 -8.92
CA PHE A 110 -8.78 9.18 -7.49
C PHE A 110 -9.00 10.48 -6.72
N THR A 111 -9.89 10.42 -5.72
CA THR A 111 -10.18 11.57 -4.86
C THR A 111 -10.37 11.16 -3.41
N LEU A 112 -9.92 12.00 -2.48
CA LEU A 112 -10.28 11.86 -1.06
C LEU A 112 -11.71 12.39 -0.90
N SER A 113 -12.68 11.48 -0.76
CA SER A 113 -14.10 11.84 -0.65
C SER A 113 -14.50 12.22 0.78
N GLN A 114 -13.89 11.57 1.78
CA GLN A 114 -14.12 11.86 3.19
C GLN A 114 -12.86 11.62 4.02
N HIS A 115 -12.67 12.44 5.07
CA HIS A 115 -11.60 12.31 6.05
C HIS A 115 -12.16 12.51 7.43
N SER A 116 -11.98 11.54 8.33
CA SER A 116 -12.39 11.59 9.71
C SER A 116 -11.17 11.41 10.61
N GLN A 117 -10.84 12.43 11.40
CA GLN A 117 -9.79 12.31 12.41
C GLN A 117 -10.29 11.41 13.54
N LEU A 118 -9.44 10.48 13.99
CA LEU A 118 -9.72 9.56 15.08
C LEU A 118 -8.69 9.78 16.20
N ASP A 119 -9.07 9.47 17.43
CA ASP A 119 -8.10 9.16 18.46
C ASP A 119 -7.66 7.68 18.40
N GLU A 120 -6.75 7.28 19.27
CA GLU A 120 -6.16 5.95 19.25
C GLU A 120 -7.19 4.85 19.62
N ASP A 121 -8.05 5.13 20.61
CA ASP A 121 -9.09 4.20 21.03
C ASP A 121 -10.18 4.07 19.96
N GLU A 122 -10.64 5.19 19.40
CA GLU A 122 -11.59 5.20 18.26
C GLU A 122 -11.03 4.42 17.05
N PHE A 123 -9.75 4.58 16.75
CA PHE A 123 -9.10 3.86 15.65
C PHE A 123 -9.16 2.33 15.86
N ARG A 124 -8.82 1.86 17.07
CA ARG A 124 -8.86 0.44 17.42
C ARG A 124 -10.29 -0.11 17.44
N GLU A 125 -11.22 0.64 18.04
CA GLU A 125 -12.64 0.26 18.10
C GLU A 125 -13.26 0.13 16.71
N GLN A 126 -12.97 1.07 15.81
CA GLN A 126 -13.49 1.02 14.44
C GLN A 126 -12.90 -0.16 13.65
N ILE A 127 -11.59 -0.44 13.78
CA ILE A 127 -10.99 -1.63 13.16
C ILE A 127 -11.63 -2.91 13.72
N ALA A 128 -11.81 -3.01 15.04
CA ALA A 128 -12.46 -4.16 15.66
C ALA A 128 -13.91 -4.34 15.14
N ALA A 129 -14.65 -3.24 14.98
CA ALA A 129 -15.98 -3.24 14.40
C ALA A 129 -15.98 -3.72 12.94
N HIS A 130 -14.98 -3.28 12.13
CA HIS A 130 -14.87 -3.68 10.73
C HIS A 130 -14.58 -5.17 10.55
N VAL A 131 -13.83 -5.81 11.45
CA VAL A 131 -13.57 -7.27 11.38
C VAL A 131 -14.63 -8.09 12.07
N SER A 132 -15.49 -7.47 12.89
CA SER A 132 -16.56 -8.15 13.62
C SER A 132 -17.56 -8.81 12.65
N GLY A 133 -17.88 -10.07 12.90
CA GLY A 133 -18.78 -10.85 12.04
C GLY A 133 -18.19 -11.30 10.70
N ARG A 134 -16.97 -10.87 10.34
CA ARG A 134 -16.26 -11.37 9.16
C ARG A 134 -15.63 -12.75 9.44
N VAL A 135 -15.35 -13.51 8.39
CA VAL A 135 -14.73 -14.83 8.48
C VAL A 135 -13.52 -14.96 7.56
N GLY A 136 -12.61 -15.88 7.88
CA GLY A 136 -11.43 -16.15 7.07
C GLY A 136 -10.54 -14.92 6.87
N SER A 137 -9.99 -14.79 5.67
CA SER A 137 -9.09 -13.69 5.29
C SER A 137 -9.75 -12.30 5.27
N ASN A 138 -11.08 -12.21 5.33
CA ASN A 138 -11.75 -10.92 5.46
C ASN A 138 -11.55 -10.26 6.83
N ARG A 139 -10.97 -10.98 7.80
CA ARG A 139 -10.54 -10.44 9.10
C ARG A 139 -9.08 -10.00 9.12
N ASP A 140 -8.36 -10.23 8.02
CA ASP A 140 -6.95 -9.87 7.93
C ASP A 140 -6.79 -8.36 7.72
N VAL A 141 -5.65 -7.86 8.17
CA VAL A 141 -5.23 -6.47 7.97
C VAL A 141 -4.10 -6.43 6.95
N LEU A 142 -4.16 -5.53 6.00
CA LEU A 142 -3.06 -5.19 5.12
C LEU A 142 -2.52 -3.82 5.49
N ILE A 143 -1.27 -3.77 5.95
CA ILE A 143 -0.56 -2.52 6.20
C ILE A 143 0.29 -2.18 4.98
N TYR A 144 0.12 -0.98 4.44
CA TYR A 144 1.01 -0.43 3.41
C TYR A 144 1.95 0.61 4.03
N VAL A 145 3.24 0.48 3.73
CA VAL A 145 4.31 1.41 4.16
C VAL A 145 5.00 1.96 2.92
N HIS A 146 4.81 3.25 2.66
CA HIS A 146 5.33 3.88 1.45
C HIS A 146 6.85 4.08 1.45
N GLY A 147 7.40 4.40 0.29
CA GLY A 147 8.82 4.66 0.09
C GLY A 147 9.23 6.12 0.25
N PHE A 148 10.46 6.39 -0.18
CA PHE A 148 11.04 7.72 -0.33
C PHE A 148 10.25 8.56 -1.35
N ASN A 149 10.31 9.87 -1.22
CA ASN A 149 9.72 10.84 -2.17
C ASN A 149 8.20 10.64 -2.39
N THR A 150 7.46 10.24 -1.36
CA THR A 150 6.03 9.96 -1.43
C THR A 150 5.25 10.94 -0.55
N SER A 151 4.29 11.65 -1.13
CA SER A 151 3.35 12.48 -0.39
C SER A 151 2.29 11.62 0.34
N LEU A 152 1.58 12.20 1.31
CA LEU A 152 0.48 11.51 1.99
C LEU A 152 -0.65 11.16 1.01
N GLU A 153 -0.93 12.04 0.07
CA GLU A 153 -1.97 11.84 -0.94
C GLU A 153 -1.63 10.65 -1.87
N GLU A 154 -0.40 10.63 -2.39
CA GLU A 154 0.09 9.50 -3.20
C GLU A 154 0.04 8.18 -2.43
N ALA A 155 0.44 8.17 -1.15
CA ALA A 155 0.41 6.96 -0.33
C ALA A 155 -1.04 6.44 -0.14
N ARG A 156 -2.02 7.33 0.08
CA ARG A 156 -3.45 7.00 0.19
C ARG A 156 -3.98 6.38 -1.11
N PHE A 157 -3.73 7.05 -2.23
CA PHE A 157 -4.20 6.59 -3.54
C PHE A 157 -3.55 5.28 -3.94
N ARG A 158 -2.26 5.10 -3.61
CA ARG A 158 -1.56 3.85 -3.85
C ARG A 158 -2.17 2.68 -3.08
N LEU A 159 -2.46 2.87 -1.80
CA LEU A 159 -3.11 1.81 -1.02
C LEU A 159 -4.51 1.52 -1.55
N ALA A 160 -5.29 2.55 -1.90
CA ALA A 160 -6.63 2.37 -2.49
C ALA A 160 -6.56 1.58 -3.80
N GLN A 161 -5.64 1.94 -4.71
CA GLN A 161 -5.39 1.21 -5.95
C GLN A 161 -5.05 -0.26 -5.69
N LEU A 162 -4.10 -0.54 -4.79
CA LEU A 162 -3.68 -1.90 -4.46
C LEU A 162 -4.83 -2.75 -3.91
N VAL A 163 -5.64 -2.20 -3.02
CA VAL A 163 -6.79 -2.88 -2.40
C VAL A 163 -7.86 -3.22 -3.44
N VAL A 164 -8.17 -2.27 -4.33
CA VAL A 164 -9.19 -2.45 -5.37
C VAL A 164 -8.73 -3.48 -6.41
N ASP A 165 -7.51 -3.32 -6.92
CA ASP A 165 -6.96 -4.22 -7.94
C ASP A 165 -6.80 -5.65 -7.44
N ALA A 166 -6.39 -5.80 -6.20
CA ALA A 166 -6.26 -7.10 -5.56
C ALA A 166 -7.61 -7.70 -5.11
N LYS A 167 -8.69 -6.90 -5.07
CA LYS A 167 -9.96 -7.26 -4.47
C LYS A 167 -9.79 -7.75 -3.02
N PHE A 168 -8.97 -7.01 -2.26
CA PHE A 168 -8.67 -7.37 -0.88
C PHE A 168 -9.88 -7.11 0.01
N GLY A 169 -10.41 -8.16 0.63
CA GLY A 169 -11.62 -8.09 1.46
C GLY A 169 -11.40 -7.77 2.94
N GLY A 170 -10.14 -7.62 3.36
CA GLY A 170 -9.77 -7.30 4.75
C GLY A 170 -9.78 -5.81 5.04
N VAL A 171 -9.09 -5.39 6.10
CA VAL A 171 -8.96 -4.00 6.53
C VAL A 171 -7.64 -3.42 5.98
N ALA A 172 -7.73 -2.29 5.28
CA ALA A 172 -6.58 -1.59 4.74
C ALA A 172 -6.08 -0.53 5.72
N VAL A 173 -4.79 -0.57 6.05
CA VAL A 173 -4.12 0.38 6.95
C VAL A 173 -2.93 1.00 6.24
N LEU A 174 -2.84 2.32 6.22
CA LEU A 174 -1.68 3.06 5.76
C LEU A 174 -0.84 3.48 6.97
N PHE A 175 0.41 3.03 7.05
CA PHE A 175 1.39 3.70 7.90
C PHE A 175 2.18 4.71 7.08
N THR A 176 2.21 5.98 7.51
CA THR A 176 2.87 7.05 6.76
C THR A 176 3.73 7.93 7.67
N TRP A 177 4.94 8.17 7.21
CA TRP A 177 5.94 9.05 7.81
C TRP A 177 6.17 10.30 6.94
N PRO A 178 6.69 11.43 7.49
CA PRO A 178 6.79 12.70 6.77
C PRO A 178 7.95 12.72 5.76
N SER A 179 7.75 12.07 4.60
CA SER A 179 8.63 12.24 3.46
C SER A 179 8.56 13.68 2.95
N LYS A 180 9.69 14.22 2.55
CA LYS A 180 9.81 15.57 1.97
C LYS A 180 9.22 15.66 0.57
N ALA A 181 8.90 14.52 -0.06
CA ALA A 181 8.47 14.41 -1.45
C ALA A 181 9.40 15.20 -2.39
N ALA A 182 10.72 15.06 -2.21
CA ALA A 182 11.76 15.77 -2.94
C ALA A 182 13.00 14.88 -3.14
N LEU A 183 13.45 14.73 -4.37
CA LEU A 183 14.53 13.81 -4.76
C LEU A 183 15.87 14.04 -4.01
N LEU A 184 16.17 15.28 -3.62
CA LEU A 184 17.41 15.62 -2.90
C LEU A 184 17.30 15.41 -1.37
N ALA A 185 16.16 15.00 -0.86
CA ALA A 185 15.90 14.86 0.58
C ALA A 185 16.08 13.43 1.11
N TYR A 186 16.73 12.53 0.38
CA TYR A 186 16.86 11.12 0.74
C TYR A 186 17.36 10.90 2.18
N GLY A 187 18.43 11.58 2.60
CA GLY A 187 18.95 11.45 3.97
C GLY A 187 17.96 11.92 5.04
N ALA A 188 17.31 13.07 4.81
CA ALA A 188 16.31 13.60 5.74
C ALA A 188 15.06 12.68 5.83
N ASP A 189 14.68 12.10 4.70
CA ASP A 189 13.56 11.13 4.64
C ASP A 189 13.91 9.86 5.40
N LYS A 190 15.14 9.34 5.28
CA LYS A 190 15.60 8.17 6.02
C LYS A 190 15.61 8.42 7.54
N GLU A 191 16.02 9.60 7.98
CA GLU A 191 15.95 10.00 9.38
C GLU A 191 14.50 10.10 9.87
N SER A 192 13.60 10.68 9.07
CA SER A 192 12.16 10.77 9.40
C SER A 192 11.50 9.39 9.48
N ALA A 193 11.81 8.48 8.57
CA ALA A 193 11.37 7.10 8.60
C ALA A 193 11.87 6.39 9.87
N THR A 194 13.17 6.52 10.17
CA THR A 194 13.77 5.91 11.36
C THR A 194 13.15 6.46 12.66
N ALA A 195 12.90 7.77 12.75
CA ALA A 195 12.25 8.40 13.90
C ALA A 195 10.80 7.94 14.08
N SER A 196 10.15 7.46 13.02
CA SER A 196 8.77 6.95 13.05
C SER A 196 8.66 5.49 13.45
N ARG A 197 9.78 4.80 13.67
CA ARG A 197 9.83 3.36 13.97
C ARG A 197 9.02 2.98 15.19
N ASP A 198 9.14 3.72 16.30
CA ASP A 198 8.46 3.38 17.55
C ASP A 198 6.93 3.57 17.42
N ALA A 199 6.48 4.56 16.64
CA ALA A 199 5.06 4.72 16.34
C ALA A 199 4.51 3.59 15.45
N TYR A 200 5.34 3.07 14.53
CA TYR A 200 4.96 1.92 13.72
C TYR A 200 4.92 0.64 14.54
N LEU A 201 5.87 0.45 15.44
CA LEU A 201 5.89 -0.65 16.40
C LEU A 201 4.64 -0.64 17.28
N ASN A 202 4.25 0.51 17.83
CA ASN A 202 3.02 0.64 18.61
C ASN A 202 1.79 0.27 17.78
N LEU A 203 1.68 0.75 16.53
CA LEU A 203 0.59 0.37 15.64
C LEU A 203 0.51 -1.16 15.42
N LEU A 204 1.65 -1.83 15.20
CA LEU A 204 1.67 -3.28 15.02
C LEU A 204 1.14 -4.01 16.26
N ASN A 205 1.54 -3.57 17.45
CA ASN A 205 1.08 -4.12 18.73
C ASN A 205 -0.41 -3.84 18.97
N ASP A 206 -0.87 -2.62 18.73
CA ASP A 206 -2.29 -2.25 18.84
C ASP A 206 -3.17 -3.13 17.94
N LEU A 207 -2.75 -3.35 16.70
CA LEU A 207 -3.44 -4.25 15.78
C LEU A 207 -3.37 -5.71 16.24
N ALA A 208 -2.22 -6.16 16.74
CA ALA A 208 -2.06 -7.51 17.27
C ALA A 208 -2.96 -7.76 18.49
N ASP A 209 -3.15 -6.75 19.33
CA ASP A 209 -4.03 -6.83 20.51
C ASP A 209 -5.51 -6.59 20.19
N THR A 210 -5.84 -6.05 19.01
CA THR A 210 -7.23 -5.78 18.62
C THR A 210 -8.01 -7.09 18.43
N PRO A 211 -9.16 -7.26 19.13
CA PRO A 211 -9.98 -8.46 19.02
C PRO A 211 -10.52 -8.68 17.61
N GLY A 212 -10.58 -9.93 17.19
CA GLY A 212 -11.20 -10.32 15.92
C GLY A 212 -10.28 -10.18 14.69
N ILE A 213 -9.16 -9.50 14.77
CA ILE A 213 -8.16 -9.45 13.69
C ILE A 213 -7.60 -10.86 13.44
N GLY A 214 -7.54 -11.25 12.17
CA GLY A 214 -6.92 -12.47 11.67
C GLY A 214 -5.40 -12.31 11.59
N ARG A 215 -4.84 -12.27 10.37
CA ARG A 215 -3.42 -12.02 10.12
C ARG A 215 -3.15 -10.55 9.82
N ILE A 216 -1.95 -10.09 10.16
CA ILE A 216 -1.44 -8.77 9.83
C ILE A 216 -0.40 -8.95 8.70
N HIS A 217 -0.78 -8.59 7.49
CA HIS A 217 0.10 -8.59 6.33
C HIS A 217 0.71 -7.21 6.15
N ILE A 218 1.94 -7.15 5.69
CA ILE A 218 2.66 -5.90 5.47
C ILE A 218 3.13 -5.87 4.02
N LEU A 219 2.80 -4.79 3.30
CA LEU A 219 3.40 -4.45 2.02
C LEU A 219 4.21 -3.17 2.20
N ALA A 220 5.51 -3.30 2.18
CA ALA A 220 6.44 -2.19 2.31
C ALA A 220 7.16 -1.93 0.98
N HIS A 221 7.32 -0.66 0.62
CA HIS A 221 7.97 -0.25 -0.62
C HIS A 221 9.26 0.55 -0.34
N SER A 222 10.34 0.22 -1.06
CA SER A 222 11.59 0.99 -1.07
C SER A 222 12.12 1.29 0.34
N MET A 223 12.27 2.57 0.73
CA MET A 223 12.68 2.99 2.08
C MET A 223 11.71 2.52 3.18
N GLY A 224 10.43 2.30 2.86
CA GLY A 224 9.46 1.71 3.79
C GLY A 224 9.82 0.29 4.22
N THR A 225 10.57 -0.44 3.38
CA THR A 225 11.09 -1.78 3.74
C THR A 225 12.16 -1.70 4.82
N TRP A 226 13.03 -0.68 4.76
CA TRP A 226 13.98 -0.38 5.83
C TRP A 226 13.27 -0.17 7.16
N LEU A 227 12.25 0.73 7.18
CA LEU A 227 11.47 1.01 8.37
C LEU A 227 10.79 -0.27 8.91
N THR A 228 10.18 -1.05 8.03
CA THR A 228 9.49 -2.30 8.39
C THR A 228 10.44 -3.31 9.02
N MET A 229 11.61 -3.54 8.41
CA MET A 229 12.58 -4.51 8.93
C MET A 229 13.19 -4.07 10.27
N GLU A 230 13.45 -2.78 10.45
CA GLU A 230 13.91 -2.23 11.74
C GLU A 230 12.84 -2.41 12.84
N THR A 231 11.57 -2.19 12.49
CA THR A 231 10.44 -2.35 13.43
C THR A 231 10.26 -3.83 13.83
N LEU A 232 10.19 -4.73 12.84
CA LEU A 232 10.01 -6.18 13.11
C LEU A 232 11.20 -6.77 13.86
N ARG A 233 12.43 -6.32 13.55
CA ARG A 233 13.60 -6.70 14.37
C ARG A 233 13.46 -6.22 15.81
N GLY A 234 12.94 -5.00 16.01
CA GLY A 234 12.65 -4.46 17.35
C GLY A 234 11.68 -5.36 18.12
N GLU A 235 10.59 -5.77 17.49
CA GLU A 235 9.61 -6.71 18.04
C GLU A 235 10.23 -8.07 18.40
N ALA A 236 11.04 -8.61 17.48
CA ALA A 236 11.72 -9.88 17.74
C ALA A 236 12.65 -9.82 18.96
N LEU A 237 13.39 -8.72 19.13
CA LEU A 237 14.26 -8.51 20.29
C LEU A 237 13.47 -8.26 21.58
N ALA A 238 12.25 -7.75 21.49
CA ALA A 238 11.31 -7.62 22.62
C ALA A 238 10.63 -8.94 23.00
N GLY A 239 10.77 -10.00 22.17
CA GLY A 239 10.24 -11.34 22.45
C GLY A 239 8.93 -11.67 21.71
N THR A 240 8.50 -10.83 20.76
CA THR A 240 7.26 -10.97 19.97
C THR A 240 7.52 -11.01 18.47
N PRO A 241 8.39 -11.92 17.95
CA PRO A 241 8.82 -11.92 16.54
C PRO A 241 7.70 -12.16 15.54
N ASP A 242 6.58 -12.71 15.97
CA ASP A 242 5.43 -13.10 15.15
C ASP A 242 4.17 -12.31 15.47
N LEU A 243 4.27 -11.18 16.20
CA LEU A 243 3.13 -10.36 16.64
C LEU A 243 2.05 -11.20 17.36
N HIS A 244 2.47 -12.01 18.34
CA HIS A 244 1.60 -12.95 19.07
C HIS A 244 0.90 -13.98 18.16
N GLY A 245 1.58 -14.46 17.13
CA GLY A 245 1.08 -15.40 16.13
C GLY A 245 0.19 -14.76 15.05
N LYS A 246 0.10 -13.43 15.00
CA LYS A 246 -0.71 -12.72 14.01
C LYS A 246 0.08 -12.19 12.81
N LEU A 247 1.41 -12.26 12.80
CA LEU A 247 2.19 -11.88 11.63
C LEU A 247 1.80 -12.75 10.44
N GLY A 248 1.39 -12.10 9.36
CA GLY A 248 1.09 -12.71 8.08
C GLY A 248 2.29 -12.61 7.12
N ASN A 249 2.01 -12.37 5.83
CA ASN A 249 3.04 -12.19 4.83
C ASN A 249 3.65 -10.78 4.92
N VAL A 250 4.97 -10.69 4.89
CA VAL A 250 5.75 -9.45 4.80
C VAL A 250 6.31 -9.35 3.38
N MET A 251 5.73 -8.48 2.59
CA MET A 251 6.05 -8.26 1.19
C MET A 251 6.95 -7.04 1.06
N LEU A 252 8.20 -7.24 0.70
CA LEU A 252 9.21 -6.20 0.54
C LEU A 252 9.37 -5.89 -0.96
N ALA A 253 8.73 -4.81 -1.42
CA ALA A 253 8.77 -4.38 -2.81
C ALA A 253 9.92 -3.41 -3.06
N ALA A 254 10.79 -3.72 -4.04
CA ALA A 254 11.97 -2.92 -4.39
C ALA A 254 12.78 -2.47 -3.16
N PRO A 255 13.18 -3.39 -2.25
CA PRO A 255 13.69 -3.01 -0.93
C PRO A 255 15.01 -2.25 -1.00
N ASP A 256 15.01 -1.05 -0.41
CA ASP A 256 16.18 -0.18 -0.27
C ASP A 256 16.90 -0.43 1.06
N ILE A 257 17.31 -1.67 1.26
CA ILE A 257 18.04 -2.14 2.44
C ILE A 257 19.40 -2.66 1.99
N ASP A 258 20.45 -2.31 2.72
CA ASP A 258 21.75 -2.95 2.56
C ASP A 258 21.66 -4.45 2.83
N LEU A 259 22.23 -5.25 1.95
CA LEU A 259 22.14 -6.70 2.02
C LEU A 259 22.76 -7.28 3.31
N SER A 260 23.85 -6.68 3.80
CA SER A 260 24.50 -7.11 5.05
C SER A 260 23.64 -6.79 6.27
N VAL A 261 22.95 -5.65 6.26
CA VAL A 261 21.99 -5.25 7.29
C VAL A 261 20.79 -6.20 7.28
N PHE A 262 20.21 -6.47 6.12
CA PHE A 262 19.08 -7.40 5.99
C PHE A 262 19.43 -8.80 6.52
N LYS A 263 20.61 -9.32 6.19
CA LYS A 263 21.09 -10.61 6.70
C LYS A 263 21.08 -10.69 8.23
N GLN A 264 21.43 -9.59 8.89
CA GLN A 264 21.40 -9.54 10.37
C GLN A 264 19.97 -9.42 10.89
N GLN A 265 19.11 -8.65 10.24
CA GLN A 265 17.72 -8.44 10.65
C GLN A 265 16.92 -9.75 10.57
N ILE A 266 17.04 -10.49 9.47
CA ILE A 266 16.27 -11.70 9.22
C ILE A 266 16.61 -12.85 10.17
N THR A 267 17.81 -12.88 10.78
CA THR A 267 18.19 -13.91 11.74
C THR A 267 17.34 -13.93 13.01
N HIS A 268 16.61 -12.87 13.29
CA HIS A 268 15.72 -12.74 14.44
C HIS A 268 14.26 -13.06 14.13
N LEU A 269 13.94 -13.34 12.86
CA LEU A 269 12.59 -13.48 12.32
C LEU A 269 12.44 -14.84 11.63
N ASP A 270 11.22 -15.32 11.43
CA ASP A 270 10.96 -16.50 10.61
C ASP A 270 10.97 -16.09 9.12
N PRO A 271 11.98 -16.55 8.34
CA PRO A 271 12.10 -16.17 6.93
C PRO A 271 10.90 -16.56 6.07
N SER A 272 10.12 -17.56 6.48
CA SER A 272 8.95 -18.04 5.72
C SER A 272 7.85 -16.99 5.56
N HIS A 273 7.81 -15.97 6.42
CA HIS A 273 6.89 -14.85 6.29
C HIS A 273 7.29 -13.86 5.20
N PHE A 274 8.55 -13.89 4.71
CA PHE A 274 9.11 -12.82 3.88
C PHE A 274 9.11 -13.16 2.40
N SER A 275 8.63 -12.22 1.60
CA SER A 275 8.67 -12.23 0.16
C SER A 275 9.30 -10.93 -0.35
N VAL A 276 10.34 -11.04 -1.17
CA VAL A 276 11.06 -9.91 -1.75
C VAL A 276 10.73 -9.82 -3.24
N TYR A 277 10.29 -8.65 -3.68
CA TYR A 277 9.97 -8.37 -5.07
C TYR A 277 11.06 -7.47 -5.65
N VAL A 278 11.79 -7.96 -6.63
CA VAL A 278 12.94 -7.28 -7.25
C VAL A 278 12.63 -6.92 -8.70
N SER A 279 13.27 -5.86 -9.18
CA SER A 279 13.26 -5.50 -10.60
C SER A 279 14.68 -5.19 -11.05
N LYS A 280 15.13 -5.87 -12.12
CA LYS A 280 16.46 -5.66 -12.71
C LYS A 280 16.66 -4.26 -13.26
N ASP A 281 15.56 -3.63 -13.67
CA ASP A 281 15.56 -2.30 -14.27
C ASP A 281 15.36 -1.17 -13.25
N ASP A 282 15.45 -1.49 -11.95
CA ASP A 282 15.28 -0.50 -10.87
C ASP A 282 16.46 0.46 -10.79
N ARG A 283 16.34 1.57 -11.54
CA ARG A 283 17.36 2.63 -11.57
C ARG A 283 17.43 3.43 -10.28
N ALA A 284 16.35 3.51 -9.50
CA ALA A 284 16.34 4.23 -8.23
C ALA A 284 17.22 3.51 -7.21
N LEU A 285 17.15 2.19 -7.14
CA LEU A 285 18.05 1.39 -6.29
C LEU A 285 19.51 1.45 -6.74
N GLN A 286 19.77 1.52 -8.06
CA GLN A 286 21.12 1.71 -8.57
C GLN A 286 21.72 3.05 -8.13
N VAL A 287 20.93 4.12 -8.14
CA VAL A 287 21.35 5.45 -7.64
C VAL A 287 21.57 5.41 -6.12
N SER A 288 20.67 4.79 -5.37
CA SER A 288 20.80 4.62 -3.92
C SER A 288 22.07 3.84 -3.55
N ALA A 289 22.37 2.74 -4.25
CA ALA A 289 23.60 1.97 -4.08
C ALA A 289 24.85 2.78 -4.40
N GLY A 290 24.81 3.62 -5.44
CA GLY A 290 25.90 4.54 -5.81
C GLY A 290 26.20 5.60 -4.73
N ILE A 291 25.19 6.03 -3.99
CA ILE A 291 25.35 7.00 -2.89
C ILE A 291 25.90 6.34 -1.62
N GLN A 292 25.55 5.10 -1.32
CA GLN A 292 25.85 4.40 -0.07
C GLN A 292 26.92 3.30 -0.19
N GLY A 293 27.32 2.93 -1.40
CA GLY A 293 28.48 2.06 -1.66
C GLY A 293 28.26 0.57 -1.55
N ASP A 294 27.07 0.09 -1.07
CA ASP A 294 26.80 -1.31 -0.81
C ASP A 294 25.62 -1.85 -1.61
N ARG A 295 25.61 -3.17 -1.82
CA ARG A 295 24.57 -3.86 -2.59
C ARG A 295 23.23 -3.87 -1.86
N ARG A 296 22.17 -3.47 -2.57
CA ARG A 296 20.80 -3.44 -2.03
C ARG A 296 20.11 -4.79 -2.19
N LEU A 297 19.26 -5.14 -1.22
CA LEU A 297 18.41 -6.33 -1.27
C LEU A 297 17.54 -6.36 -2.55
N GLY A 298 16.96 -5.22 -2.94
CA GLY A 298 16.14 -5.09 -4.15
C GLY A 298 16.90 -5.20 -5.47
N ALA A 299 18.25 -5.25 -5.43
CA ALA A 299 19.10 -5.44 -6.59
C ALA A 299 19.58 -6.90 -6.75
N LEU A 300 19.00 -7.85 -6.02
CA LEU A 300 19.25 -9.28 -6.25
C LEU A 300 18.70 -9.71 -7.61
N ASP A 301 19.42 -10.59 -8.29
CA ASP A 301 19.00 -11.19 -9.56
C ASP A 301 18.76 -12.70 -9.37
N PRO A 302 17.49 -13.15 -9.28
CA PRO A 302 17.18 -14.58 -9.17
C PRO A 302 17.67 -15.42 -10.36
N GLY A 303 17.98 -14.78 -11.49
CA GLY A 303 18.58 -15.42 -12.67
C GLY A 303 20.08 -15.70 -12.52
N SER A 304 20.77 -15.08 -11.57
CA SER A 304 22.18 -15.28 -11.29
C SER A 304 22.38 -16.44 -10.32
N ASP A 305 23.27 -17.40 -10.63
CA ASP A 305 23.55 -18.53 -9.75
C ASP A 305 24.04 -18.08 -8.37
N HIS A 306 24.92 -17.06 -8.34
CA HIS A 306 25.44 -16.51 -7.08
C HIS A 306 24.34 -15.95 -6.17
N ASP A 307 23.36 -15.25 -6.74
CA ASP A 307 22.27 -14.67 -5.98
C ASP A 307 21.25 -15.70 -5.57
N ARG A 308 21.03 -16.72 -6.41
CA ARG A 308 20.16 -17.85 -6.10
C ARG A 308 20.65 -18.59 -4.86
N ASP A 309 21.95 -18.96 -4.81
CA ASP A 309 22.55 -19.60 -3.64
C ASP A 309 22.36 -18.74 -2.37
N LEU A 310 22.50 -17.42 -2.50
CA LEU A 310 22.28 -16.48 -1.41
C LEU A 310 20.80 -16.45 -0.97
N ILE A 311 19.86 -16.35 -1.91
CA ILE A 311 18.42 -16.34 -1.64
C ILE A 311 18.02 -17.64 -0.91
N GLU A 312 18.48 -18.79 -1.38
CA GLU A 312 18.26 -20.08 -0.73
C GLU A 312 18.82 -20.11 0.69
N SER A 313 20.03 -19.56 0.89
CA SER A 313 20.63 -19.49 2.23
C SER A 313 19.87 -18.62 3.21
N LEU A 314 19.11 -17.63 2.73
CA LEU A 314 18.28 -16.74 3.55
C LEU A 314 16.90 -17.32 3.87
N GLY A 315 16.46 -18.35 3.13
CA GLY A 315 15.16 -18.99 3.31
C GLY A 315 13.96 -18.12 2.97
N ILE A 316 14.15 -17.04 2.19
CA ILE A 316 13.11 -16.08 1.78
C ILE A 316 12.61 -16.35 0.36
N GLY A 317 11.35 -15.99 0.08
CA GLY A 317 10.84 -15.95 -1.30
C GLY A 317 11.36 -14.71 -2.04
N VAL A 318 11.96 -14.90 -3.24
CA VAL A 318 12.34 -13.76 -4.10
C VAL A 318 11.67 -13.89 -5.46
N TYR A 319 11.03 -12.81 -5.91
CA TYR A 319 10.22 -12.76 -7.12
C TYR A 319 10.71 -11.64 -8.03
N ASP A 320 11.08 -11.99 -9.27
CA ASP A 320 11.43 -11.02 -10.31
C ASP A 320 10.15 -10.47 -10.95
N ILE A 321 9.94 -9.15 -10.84
CA ILE A 321 8.80 -8.43 -11.39
C ILE A 321 9.20 -7.44 -12.49
N SER A 322 10.38 -7.60 -13.09
CA SER A 322 10.92 -6.70 -14.12
C SER A 322 9.97 -6.55 -15.31
N ASP A 323 9.36 -7.66 -15.76
CA ASP A 323 8.51 -7.69 -16.95
C ASP A 323 7.09 -7.09 -16.71
N LEU A 324 6.74 -6.77 -15.46
CA LEU A 324 5.41 -6.23 -15.11
C LEU A 324 5.33 -4.71 -15.21
N GLY A 325 6.46 -4.03 -15.39
CA GLY A 325 6.54 -2.57 -15.37
C GLY A 325 6.42 -1.93 -16.74
N THR A 326 5.68 -0.82 -16.79
CA THR A 326 5.63 0.09 -17.93
C THR A 326 6.47 1.35 -17.70
N ASN A 327 7.05 1.52 -16.52
CA ASN A 327 7.78 2.72 -16.11
C ASN A 327 9.26 2.61 -16.45
N LEU A 328 9.84 3.69 -17.01
CA LEU A 328 11.25 3.79 -17.40
C LEU A 328 12.24 3.61 -16.23
N ILE A 329 11.77 3.69 -14.99
CA ILE A 329 12.58 3.60 -13.78
C ILE A 329 12.50 2.22 -13.13
N GLY A 330 11.42 1.43 -13.37
CA GLY A 330 11.24 0.07 -12.84
C GLY A 330 10.97 -0.02 -11.33
N HIS A 331 11.04 1.09 -10.60
CA HIS A 331 10.94 1.11 -9.13
C HIS A 331 9.52 0.84 -8.61
N ASP A 332 8.51 1.21 -9.38
CA ASP A 332 7.10 1.04 -9.03
C ASP A 332 6.43 -0.16 -9.74
N ASN A 333 7.21 -1.10 -10.27
CA ASN A 333 6.68 -2.26 -11.01
C ASN A 333 5.70 -3.10 -10.19
N TYR A 334 5.83 -3.15 -8.86
CA TYR A 334 4.93 -3.87 -7.97
C TYR A 334 3.47 -3.36 -8.05
N THR A 335 3.25 -2.12 -8.46
CA THR A 335 1.91 -1.52 -8.58
C THR A 335 1.09 -2.12 -9.71
N ASN A 336 1.79 -2.63 -10.74
CA ASN A 336 1.19 -3.33 -11.86
C ASN A 336 1.03 -4.85 -11.58
N ALA A 337 1.36 -5.29 -10.37
CA ALA A 337 1.29 -6.67 -9.94
C ALA A 337 0.22 -6.87 -8.85
N PRO A 338 -1.08 -6.68 -9.13
CA PRO A 338 -2.14 -6.92 -8.13
C PRO A 338 -2.10 -8.37 -7.60
N GLN A 339 -1.45 -9.27 -8.33
CA GLN A 339 -1.14 -10.64 -7.91
C GLN A 339 -0.30 -10.68 -6.63
N VAL A 340 0.58 -9.70 -6.39
CA VAL A 340 1.40 -9.59 -5.17
C VAL A 340 0.47 -9.58 -3.95
N VAL A 341 -0.54 -8.71 -3.95
CA VAL A 341 -1.50 -8.63 -2.84
C VAL A 341 -2.49 -9.80 -2.86
N ARG A 342 -2.90 -10.30 -4.05
CA ARG A 342 -3.79 -11.49 -4.17
C ARG A 342 -3.16 -12.77 -3.61
N GLN A 343 -1.84 -12.87 -3.56
CA GLN A 343 -1.16 -14.03 -2.97
C GLN A 343 -1.40 -14.16 -1.45
N ILE A 344 -1.78 -13.08 -0.77
CA ILE A 344 -2.12 -13.09 0.65
C ILE A 344 -3.19 -14.16 0.94
N GLY A 345 -4.30 -14.16 0.16
CA GLY A 345 -5.38 -15.13 0.33
C GLY A 345 -5.03 -16.55 -0.10
N LYS A 346 -4.32 -16.72 -1.22
CA LYS A 346 -4.00 -18.04 -1.80
C LYS A 346 -3.02 -18.86 -0.96
N ARG A 347 -2.01 -18.21 -0.37
CA ARG A 347 -1.04 -18.90 0.48
C ARG A 347 -1.71 -19.49 1.72
N ARG A 348 -2.73 -18.82 2.24
CA ARG A 348 -3.47 -19.30 3.39
C ARG A 348 -4.36 -20.52 3.06
N GLU A 349 -4.99 -20.57 1.90
CA GLU A 349 -5.76 -21.75 1.48
C GLU A 349 -4.85 -22.99 1.38
N SER A 350 -3.60 -22.83 0.91
CA SER A 350 -2.64 -23.93 0.90
C SER A 350 -2.15 -24.29 2.30
N ASP A 351 -1.91 -23.31 3.18
CA ASP A 351 -1.45 -23.55 4.54
C ASP A 351 -2.55 -24.15 5.42
N ASP A 352 -3.80 -23.70 5.30
CA ASP A 352 -4.95 -24.27 6.03
C ASP A 352 -5.26 -25.69 5.51
N THR A 353 -5.12 -25.96 4.22
CA THR A 353 -5.27 -27.29 3.64
C THR A 353 -4.13 -28.20 4.09
N GLN A 354 -2.91 -27.70 4.15
CA GLN A 354 -1.74 -28.44 4.60
C GLN A 354 -1.81 -28.71 6.11
N ALA A 355 -2.26 -27.75 6.93
CA ALA A 355 -2.48 -27.95 8.36
C ALA A 355 -3.53 -29.04 8.66
N VAL A 356 -4.55 -29.16 7.80
CA VAL A 356 -5.54 -30.23 7.89
C VAL A 356 -4.95 -31.58 7.46
N ILE A 357 -4.05 -31.59 6.44
CA ILE A 357 -3.36 -32.79 5.98
C ILE A 357 -2.28 -33.20 6.99
N ASP A 358 -1.51 -32.26 7.57
CA ASP A 358 -0.43 -32.52 8.51
C ASP A 358 -0.96 -32.94 9.90
N ALA A 359 -2.16 -32.59 10.25
CA ALA A 359 -2.85 -33.15 11.41
C ALA A 359 -3.19 -34.64 11.25
N GLY A 360 -3.05 -35.18 10.03
CA GLY A 360 -3.30 -36.57 9.67
C GLY A 360 -2.09 -37.37 9.14
N ALA A 361 -0.92 -36.79 8.99
CA ALA A 361 0.26 -37.46 8.38
C ALA A 361 1.58 -37.08 9.04
N ASP A 362 2.44 -38.06 9.21
CA ASP A 362 3.77 -38.03 9.79
C ASP A 362 4.73 -37.05 9.06
N ARG A 363 5.58 -36.35 9.83
CA ARG A 363 6.39 -35.19 9.43
C ARG A 363 7.50 -35.53 8.44
N THR A 364 7.40 -35.05 7.21
CA THR A 364 8.55 -34.85 6.32
C THR A 364 8.81 -33.35 6.09
N PRO A 365 10.07 -32.89 6.09
CA PRO A 365 10.37 -31.46 5.92
C PRO A 365 9.96 -30.95 4.53
N HIS A 366 9.27 -29.79 4.48
CA HIS A 366 8.91 -29.13 3.25
C HIS A 366 10.11 -28.44 2.59
N PRO A 367 10.20 -28.45 1.27
CA PRO A 367 11.15 -27.59 0.56
C PRO A 367 10.74 -26.12 0.72
N PRO A 368 11.72 -25.18 0.72
CA PRO A 368 11.47 -23.75 0.79
C PRO A 368 10.53 -23.30 -0.33
N ALA A 369 9.69 -22.27 -0.04
CA ALA A 369 8.70 -21.73 -0.97
C ALA A 369 9.35 -21.43 -2.33
N GLY A 370 8.79 -22.03 -3.39
CA GLY A 370 9.36 -21.99 -4.73
C GLY A 370 9.51 -20.56 -5.26
N GLN A 371 10.58 -20.33 -5.98
CA GLN A 371 10.81 -19.14 -6.79
C GLN A 371 9.71 -19.08 -7.85
N ILE A 372 8.98 -17.95 -7.92
CA ILE A 372 8.08 -17.67 -9.04
C ILE A 372 8.85 -16.76 -10.00
N THR A 373 9.08 -17.24 -11.21
CA THR A 373 9.52 -16.41 -12.33
C THR A 373 8.29 -15.75 -12.97
N THR A 374 8.49 -14.75 -13.81
CA THR A 374 7.40 -14.11 -14.58
C THR A 374 6.53 -15.10 -15.36
N GLY A 375 7.06 -16.27 -15.70
CA GLY A 375 6.32 -17.37 -16.33
C GLY A 375 5.29 -18.04 -15.42
N ASP A 376 5.44 -17.93 -14.11
CA ASP A 376 4.52 -18.52 -13.10
C ASP A 376 3.40 -17.58 -12.68
N LEU A 377 3.49 -16.30 -13.07
CA LEU A 377 2.43 -15.32 -12.86
C LEU A 377 1.43 -15.42 -14.02
N PRO A 378 0.11 -15.49 -13.78
CA PRO A 378 -0.86 -15.45 -14.85
C PRO A 378 -0.72 -14.14 -15.63
N ALA A 379 -0.58 -14.22 -16.96
CA ALA A 379 -0.50 -13.05 -17.82
C ALA A 379 -1.70 -12.13 -17.57
N PRO A 380 -1.52 -10.79 -17.63
CA PRO A 380 -2.65 -9.87 -17.62
C PRO A 380 -3.58 -10.25 -18.78
N GLU A 381 -4.87 -10.46 -18.50
CA GLU A 381 -5.87 -10.67 -19.55
C GLU A 381 -5.81 -9.47 -20.50
N ALA A 382 -5.48 -9.73 -21.77
CA ALA A 382 -5.53 -8.70 -22.79
C ALA A 382 -6.97 -8.17 -22.89
N PRO A 383 -7.17 -6.85 -23.03
CA PRO A 383 -8.50 -6.29 -23.22
C PRO A 383 -9.11 -6.95 -24.45
N ALA A 384 -10.32 -7.50 -24.34
CA ALA A 384 -11.05 -8.10 -25.43
C ALA A 384 -11.12 -7.11 -26.60
N ALA A 385 -10.55 -7.49 -27.73
CA ALA A 385 -10.58 -6.68 -28.95
C ALA A 385 -12.04 -6.46 -29.32
N GLN A 386 -12.53 -5.25 -29.17
CA GLN A 386 -13.82 -4.84 -29.71
C GLN A 386 -13.72 -4.96 -31.23
N ALA A 387 -14.50 -5.87 -31.79
CA ALA A 387 -14.68 -6.00 -33.23
C ALA A 387 -15.22 -4.66 -33.80
N ALA A 388 -14.50 -4.07 -34.70
CA ALA A 388 -14.92 -2.89 -35.42
C ALA A 388 -16.25 -3.18 -36.16
N PRO A 389 -17.24 -2.25 -36.16
CA PRO A 389 -18.47 -2.45 -36.89
C PRO A 389 -18.17 -2.50 -38.40
N ALA A 390 -18.72 -3.50 -39.07
CA ALA A 390 -18.62 -3.64 -40.52
C ALA A 390 -19.24 -2.42 -41.21
N VAL A 391 -18.46 -1.73 -42.03
CA VAL A 391 -18.91 -0.67 -42.90
C VAL A 391 -19.80 -1.30 -43.99
N ALA A 392 -21.11 -1.00 -43.95
CA ALA A 392 -22.03 -1.39 -44.98
C ALA A 392 -21.68 -0.63 -46.27
N ALA A 393 -21.46 -1.36 -47.36
CA ALA A 393 -21.27 -0.84 -48.68
C ALA A 393 -22.57 -0.20 -49.19
N ALA A 394 -22.52 1.06 -49.66
CA ALA A 394 -23.62 1.74 -50.29
C ALA A 394 -23.87 1.16 -51.70
N PRO A 395 -25.15 1.07 -52.17
CA PRO A 395 -25.46 0.56 -53.48
C PRO A 395 -25.16 1.64 -54.57
N GLY A 396 -24.51 1.22 -55.66
CA GLY A 396 -24.24 2.03 -56.80
C GLY A 396 -25.54 2.48 -57.47
N LYS A 397 -25.52 3.70 -57.99
CA LYS A 397 -26.52 4.21 -58.92
C LYS A 397 -25.95 4.12 -60.32
N GLU A 398 -26.80 3.56 -61.21
CA GLU A 398 -26.71 3.73 -62.66
C GLU A 398 -26.90 5.20 -63.04
#